data_52ac1e7428d8e49f09ad2c83ab9f8db9
#
_entry.id   52ac1e7428d8e49f09ad2c83ab9f8db9
#
_cell.length_a   1.000
_cell.length_b   1.000
_cell.length_c   1.000
_cell.angle_alpha   90.00
_cell.angle_beta   90.00
_cell.angle_gamma   90.00
#
_symmetry.space_group_name_H-M   'P 1'
#
loop_
_entity.id
_entity.type
_entity.pdbx_description
1 polymer ?
#
loop_
_entity_poly.entity_id
_entity_poly.type
_entity_poly.pdbx_seq_one_letter_code
_entity_poly.pdbx_strand_id
1 'polypeptide(L)'
;MENLVGVTKSGFAYSIPKKNVNNYDLVEALGEVDTNPLLLPKVLKLLLGKEQVEKLKNHLRDADGIIDTEKMTAELEDIFKAQEKLKK
;
A
#
# COMPACT_ATOMS: atom_id res chain seq x y z
N MET A 1 -16.67 7.91 9.44
CA MET A 1 -16.37 6.89 8.44
C MET A 1 -15.35 5.90 8.97
N GLU A 2 -15.61 4.64 8.73
CA GLU A 2 -14.67 3.62 9.18
C GLU A 2 -13.46 3.54 8.27
N ASN A 3 -12.30 3.39 8.87
CA ASN A 3 -11.08 3.14 8.13
C ASN A 3 -10.58 1.75 8.48
N LEU A 4 -9.89 1.12 7.54
CA LEU A 4 -9.19 -0.13 7.81
C LEU A 4 -7.83 0.22 8.38
N VAL A 5 -7.57 -0.16 9.62
CA VAL A 5 -6.32 0.20 10.29
C VAL A 5 -5.51 -1.04 10.64
N GLY A 6 -4.20 -0.88 10.71
CA GLY A 6 -3.31 -1.97 11.07
C GLY A 6 -1.87 -1.52 11.11
N VAL A 7 -0.98 -2.48 11.38
CA VAL A 7 0.46 -2.25 11.43
C VAL A 7 1.13 -3.37 10.64
N THR A 8 2.02 -3.01 9.73
CA THR A 8 2.75 -4.00 8.95
C THR A 8 3.87 -4.63 9.79
N LYS A 9 4.48 -5.68 9.27
CA LYS A 9 5.57 -6.35 9.98
C LYS A 9 6.75 -5.43 10.24
N SER A 10 6.97 -4.46 9.35
CA SER A 10 8.06 -3.49 9.55
C SER A 10 7.73 -2.42 10.57
N GLY A 11 6.50 -2.40 11.08
CA GLY A 11 6.10 -1.43 12.09
C GLY A 11 5.40 -0.20 11.54
N PHE A 12 5.04 -0.19 10.26
CA PHE A 12 4.33 0.94 9.67
C PHE A 12 2.84 0.87 10.01
N ALA A 13 2.35 1.88 10.71
CA ALA A 13 0.92 1.99 11.02
C ALA A 13 0.20 2.68 9.88
N TYR A 14 -0.88 2.07 9.39
CA TYR A 14 -1.63 2.62 8.27
C TYR A 14 -3.10 2.75 8.60
N SER A 15 -3.77 3.62 7.84
CA SER A 15 -5.21 3.81 7.94
C SER A 15 -5.75 4.01 6.54
N ILE A 16 -6.57 3.07 6.07
CA ILE A 16 -7.10 3.10 4.71
C ILE A 16 -8.56 3.55 4.75
N PRO A 17 -8.87 4.72 4.18
CA PRO A 17 -10.28 5.12 4.09
C PRO A 17 -11.08 4.09 3.32
N LYS A 18 -12.26 3.76 3.83
CA LYS A 18 -13.09 2.74 3.22
C LYS A 18 -13.42 3.05 1.76
N LYS A 19 -13.57 4.32 1.44
CA LYS A 19 -13.84 4.71 0.05
C LYS A 19 -12.72 4.32 -0.90
N ASN A 20 -11.48 4.24 -0.39
CA ASN A 20 -10.36 3.85 -1.25
C ASN A 20 -10.45 2.38 -1.65
N VAL A 21 -10.96 1.54 -0.74
CA VAL A 21 -11.13 0.11 -1.03
C VAL A 21 -12.19 -0.09 -2.13
N ASN A 22 -13.18 0.77 -2.16
CA ASN A 22 -14.27 0.67 -3.13
C ASN A 22 -13.98 1.38 -4.45
N ASN A 23 -12.78 1.94 -4.58
CA ASN A 23 -12.39 2.65 -5.79
C ASN A 23 -12.07 1.66 -6.91
N TYR A 24 -12.83 1.73 -8.00
CA TYR A 24 -12.63 0.81 -9.12
C TYR A 24 -11.22 0.92 -9.71
N ASP A 25 -10.67 2.14 -9.75
CA ASP A 25 -9.32 2.32 -10.28
C ASP A 25 -8.29 1.52 -9.49
N LEU A 26 -8.49 1.39 -8.18
CA LEU A 26 -7.62 0.55 -7.35
C LEU A 26 -7.74 -0.91 -7.75
N VAL A 27 -8.96 -1.40 -7.95
CA VAL A 27 -9.19 -2.79 -8.36
C VAL A 27 -8.49 -3.07 -9.68
N GLU A 28 -8.62 -2.16 -10.62
CA GLU A 28 -8.02 -2.30 -11.93
C GLU A 28 -6.49 -2.35 -11.84
N ALA A 29 -5.91 -1.43 -11.06
CA ALA A 29 -4.46 -1.38 -10.89
C ALA A 29 -3.94 -2.64 -10.20
N LEU A 30 -4.68 -3.16 -9.21
CA LEU A 30 -4.31 -4.39 -8.52
C LEU A 30 -4.29 -5.58 -9.47
N GLY A 31 -5.22 -5.62 -10.41
CA GLY A 31 -5.28 -6.72 -11.37
C GLY A 31 -4.10 -6.74 -12.32
N GLU A 32 -3.42 -5.61 -12.47
CA GLU A 32 -2.33 -5.49 -13.43
C GLU A 32 -0.95 -5.42 -12.79
N VAL A 33 -0.88 -5.16 -11.48
CA VAL A 33 0.40 -4.90 -10.83
C VAL A 33 1.35 -6.11 -10.87
N ASP A 34 0.80 -7.32 -10.86
CA ASP A 34 1.63 -8.53 -10.91
C ASP A 34 2.37 -8.66 -12.23
N THR A 35 1.73 -8.25 -13.33
CA THR A 35 2.35 -8.31 -14.65
C THR A 35 3.06 -7.01 -15.01
N ASN A 36 2.76 -5.93 -14.29
CA ASN A 36 3.37 -4.63 -14.54
C ASN A 36 3.74 -3.97 -13.22
N PRO A 37 4.92 -4.31 -12.66
CA PRO A 37 5.34 -3.76 -11.37
C PRO A 37 5.44 -2.24 -11.33
N LEU A 38 5.50 -1.59 -12.50
CA LEU A 38 5.55 -0.14 -12.56
C LEU A 38 4.27 0.51 -12.04
N LEU A 39 3.20 -0.29 -11.89
CA LEU A 39 1.94 0.20 -11.32
C LEU A 39 1.95 0.23 -9.80
N LEU A 40 2.98 -0.32 -9.16
CA LEU A 40 3.06 -0.34 -7.70
C LEU A 40 2.86 1.04 -7.06
N PRO A 41 3.53 2.11 -7.53
CA PRO A 41 3.30 3.43 -6.95
C PRO A 41 1.85 3.87 -7.07
N LYS A 42 1.20 3.58 -8.20
CA LYS A 42 -0.19 3.97 -8.40
C LYS A 42 -1.11 3.23 -7.43
N VAL A 43 -0.89 1.91 -7.26
CA VAL A 43 -1.68 1.11 -6.32
C VAL A 43 -1.57 1.69 -4.92
N LEU A 44 -0.35 2.00 -4.48
CA LEU A 44 -0.14 2.52 -3.14
C LEU A 44 -0.83 3.86 -2.94
N LYS A 45 -0.77 4.74 -3.93
CA LYS A 45 -1.42 6.05 -3.84
C LYS A 45 -2.93 5.93 -3.80
N LEU A 46 -3.49 5.02 -4.60
CA LEU A 46 -4.93 4.80 -4.61
C LEU A 46 -5.41 4.17 -3.30
N LEU A 47 -4.60 3.32 -2.71
CA LEU A 47 -4.96 2.61 -1.49
C LEU A 47 -4.78 3.48 -0.25
N LEU A 48 -3.60 4.04 -0.06
CA LEU A 48 -3.23 4.75 1.17
C LEU A 48 -3.44 6.26 1.10
N GLY A 49 -3.40 6.81 -0.10
CA GLY A 49 -3.41 8.25 -0.28
C GLY A 49 -1.98 8.81 -0.23
N LYS A 50 -1.82 9.98 -0.83
CA LYS A 50 -0.51 10.58 -1.01
C LYS A 50 0.27 10.76 0.28
N GLU A 51 -0.41 11.24 1.33
CA GLU A 51 0.28 11.52 2.59
C GLU A 51 0.84 10.26 3.24
N GLN A 52 0.06 9.19 3.27
CA GLN A 52 0.53 7.95 3.88
C GLN A 52 1.62 7.29 3.06
N VAL A 53 1.55 7.42 1.73
CA VAL A 53 2.62 6.89 0.88
C VAL A 53 3.93 7.57 1.20
N GLU A 54 3.91 8.89 1.41
CA GLU A 54 5.13 9.60 1.79
C GLU A 54 5.67 9.14 3.14
N LYS A 55 4.78 8.90 4.09
CA LYS A 55 5.19 8.37 5.39
C LYS A 55 5.80 6.98 5.27
N LEU A 56 5.20 6.14 4.43
CA LEU A 56 5.72 4.80 4.20
C LEU A 56 7.09 4.85 3.54
N LYS A 57 7.25 5.71 2.55
CA LYS A 57 8.54 5.87 1.89
C LYS A 57 9.62 6.27 2.89
N ASN A 58 9.31 7.23 3.75
CA ASN A 58 10.28 7.67 4.76
C ASN A 58 10.57 6.57 5.79
N HIS A 59 9.56 5.76 6.11
CA HIS A 59 9.72 4.65 7.03
C HIS A 59 10.68 3.58 6.48
N LEU A 60 10.65 3.36 5.18
CA LEU A 60 11.47 2.32 4.53
C LEU A 60 12.80 2.83 4.00
N ARG A 61 12.98 4.14 3.96
CA ARG A 61 14.20 4.73 3.41
C ARG A 61 15.41 4.34 4.25
N ASP A 62 16.46 3.84 3.59
CA ASP A 62 17.64 3.39 4.33
C ASP A 62 18.60 4.55 4.60
N ALA A 63 19.77 4.23 5.15
CA ALA A 63 20.77 5.25 5.52
C ALA A 63 21.27 6.04 4.32
N ASP A 64 21.22 5.44 3.13
CA ASP A 64 21.64 6.10 1.90
C ASP A 64 20.52 6.86 1.22
N GLY A 65 19.33 6.88 1.82
CA GLY A 65 18.18 7.56 1.27
C GLY A 65 17.44 6.77 0.21
N ILE A 66 17.72 5.46 0.11
CA ILE A 66 17.14 4.61 -0.91
C ILE A 66 15.99 3.79 -0.34
N ILE A 67 14.93 3.65 -1.13
CA ILE A 67 13.79 2.83 -0.77
C ILE A 67 13.85 1.56 -1.62
N ASP A 68 13.98 0.41 -0.96
CA ASP A 68 14.05 -0.88 -1.64
C ASP A 68 12.66 -1.24 -2.18
N THR A 69 12.57 -1.49 -3.48
CA THR A 69 11.29 -1.82 -4.13
C THR A 69 10.70 -3.10 -3.55
N GLU A 70 11.53 -4.09 -3.24
CA GLU A 70 11.04 -5.34 -2.66
C GLU A 70 10.41 -5.12 -1.29
N LYS A 71 10.99 -4.22 -0.50
CA LYS A 71 10.41 -3.88 0.80
C LYS A 71 9.08 -3.18 0.64
N MET A 72 8.97 -2.31 -0.37
CA MET A 72 7.71 -1.64 -0.65
C MET A 72 6.63 -2.65 -1.05
N THR A 73 6.98 -3.62 -1.89
CA THR A 73 6.06 -4.67 -2.30
C THR A 73 5.62 -5.51 -1.10
N ALA A 74 6.56 -5.83 -0.21
CA ALA A 74 6.25 -6.60 0.99
C ALA A 74 5.27 -5.86 1.90
N GLU A 75 5.37 -4.53 1.98
CA GLU A 75 4.42 -3.74 2.76
C GLU A 75 3.02 -3.86 2.18
N LEU A 76 2.90 -3.77 0.87
CA LEU A 76 1.60 -3.90 0.21
C LEU A 76 1.00 -5.28 0.47
N GLU A 77 1.82 -6.32 0.38
CA GLU A 77 1.37 -7.69 0.64
C GLU A 77 0.92 -7.87 2.07
N ASP A 78 1.65 -7.28 3.03
CA ASP A 78 1.27 -7.35 4.44
C ASP A 78 -0.10 -6.72 4.67
N ILE A 79 -0.34 -5.56 4.05
CA ILE A 79 -1.61 -4.88 4.18
C ILE A 79 -2.75 -5.76 3.65
N PHE A 80 -2.54 -6.37 2.49
CA PHE A 80 -3.57 -7.24 1.91
C PHE A 80 -3.82 -8.48 2.75
N LYS A 81 -2.78 -9.07 3.31
CA LYS A 81 -2.95 -10.24 4.16
C LYS A 81 -3.73 -9.91 5.43
N ALA A 82 -3.49 -8.72 5.97
CA ALA A 82 -4.14 -8.31 7.21
C ALA A 82 -5.59 -7.87 7.00
N GLN A 83 -5.92 -7.39 5.81
CA GLN A 83 -7.24 -6.82 5.52
C GLN A 83 -7.97 -7.70 4.53
N GLU A 84 -8.75 -8.64 5.04
CA GLU A 84 -9.44 -9.59 4.18
C GLU A 84 -10.39 -8.93 3.19
N LYS A 85 -10.91 -7.75 3.53
CA LYS A 85 -11.81 -7.02 2.63
C LYS A 85 -11.13 -6.64 1.32
N LEU A 86 -9.79 -6.58 1.31
CA LEU A 86 -9.04 -6.26 0.11
C LEU A 86 -8.77 -7.48 -0.76
N LYS A 87 -8.97 -8.67 -0.21
CA LYS A 87 -8.78 -9.92 -0.95
C LYS A 87 -10.03 -10.24 -1.74
N LYS A 88 -9.85 -10.64 -2.95
CA LYS A 88 -10.96 -11.07 -3.78
C LYS A 88 -10.72 -12.48 -4.29
#